data_346c8ffdfaa8c2f92f07e72c4ed57140
#
_entry.id   346c8ffdfaa8c2f92f07e72c4ed57140
#
_cell.length_a   1.000
_cell.length_b   1.000
_cell.length_c   1.000
_cell.angle_alpha   90.00
_cell.angle_beta   90.00
_cell.angle_gamma   90.00
#
_symmetry.space_group_name_H-M   'P 1'
#
loop_
_entity.id
_entity.type
_entity.pdbx_description
1 polymer ?
#
loop_
_entity_poly.entity_id
_entity_poly.type
_entity_poly.pdbx_seq_one_letter_code
_entity_poly.pdbx_strand_id
1 'polypeptide(L)'
;LVECPECGASHRADHLVEDATDVEDAEALPGEEVAELIADNDIACPACGTPLAGEPVEAFNLMFATDIGPGDAQPGYLRPETAQGIFVEFPRLKEYARGNLPFGITQIGPAYRNEISPRGGLLRLREFTQAELEQFIDPEEDEPPLDRVRDVEVRLYPATEQEADDGDYLTTTVGEAVDEGVIGSPWVGYYLGVAQEWYERVGVDTDRFRFRQHLAGERAHYAADCWDAESEVDGDWIEIAGFAYRGDYDLSKHDEYGDDAF
;
A
#
# COMPACT_ATOMS: atom_id res chain seq x y z
N LEU A 1 -15.07 11.20 3.94
CA LEU A 1 -14.72 12.61 3.78
C LEU A 1 -15.59 13.53 4.63
N VAL A 2 -15.01 14.60 5.16
CA VAL A 2 -15.72 15.75 5.75
C VAL A 2 -15.30 17.02 5.02
N GLU A 3 -16.26 17.88 4.64
CA GLU A 3 -15.98 19.17 4.00
C GLU A 3 -16.13 20.29 5.03
N CYS A 4 -15.17 21.21 5.05
CA CYS A 4 -15.24 22.38 5.94
C CYS A 4 -16.27 23.39 5.42
N PRO A 5 -17.28 23.78 6.21
CA PRO A 5 -18.34 24.68 5.77
C PRO A 5 -17.86 26.11 5.53
N GLU A 6 -16.72 26.51 6.10
CA GLU A 6 -16.20 27.87 5.99
C GLU A 6 -15.23 28.03 4.81
N CYS A 7 -14.24 27.10 4.67
CA CYS A 7 -13.21 27.25 3.63
C CYS A 7 -13.37 26.27 2.45
N GLY A 8 -14.34 25.34 2.50
CA GLY A 8 -14.57 24.36 1.44
C GLY A 8 -13.48 23.31 1.26
N ALA A 9 -12.54 23.21 2.21
CA ALA A 9 -11.50 22.20 2.19
C ALA A 9 -12.10 20.83 2.57
N SER A 10 -11.81 19.80 1.78
CA SER A 10 -12.21 18.43 2.07
C SER A 10 -11.05 17.68 2.75
N HIS A 11 -11.37 16.94 3.79
CA HIS A 11 -10.41 16.20 4.60
C HIS A 11 -10.82 14.73 4.72
N ARG A 12 -9.86 13.83 4.89
CA ARG A 12 -10.12 12.46 5.33
C ARG A 12 -10.56 12.51 6.79
N ALA A 13 -11.82 12.17 7.03
CA ALA A 13 -12.43 12.23 8.34
C ALA A 13 -11.82 11.21 9.33
N ASP A 14 -11.49 10.03 8.83
CA ASP A 14 -10.77 8.97 9.53
C ASP A 14 -9.42 9.46 10.06
N HIS A 15 -8.56 10.03 9.23
CA HIS A 15 -7.27 10.58 9.65
C HIS A 15 -7.41 11.71 10.67
N LEU A 16 -8.43 12.56 10.54
CA LEU A 16 -8.66 13.62 11.54
C LEU A 16 -9.01 13.06 12.92
N VAL A 17 -9.71 11.91 12.96
CA VAL A 17 -10.02 11.20 14.21
C VAL A 17 -8.79 10.52 14.78
N GLU A 18 -8.03 9.82 13.96
CA GLU A 18 -6.79 9.14 14.35
C GLU A 18 -5.73 10.13 14.89
N ASP A 19 -5.59 11.28 14.22
CA ASP A 19 -4.65 12.34 14.64
C ASP A 19 -5.06 13.01 15.98
N ALA A 20 -6.35 13.00 16.31
CA ALA A 20 -6.89 13.73 17.46
C ALA A 20 -7.27 12.84 18.64
N THR A 21 -7.30 11.52 18.47
CA THR A 21 -7.78 10.54 19.47
C THR A 21 -6.89 9.30 19.51
N ASP A 22 -7.15 8.42 20.47
CA ASP A 22 -6.49 7.11 20.57
C ASP A 22 -7.23 6.02 19.74
N VAL A 23 -8.09 6.40 18.81
CA VAL A 23 -8.79 5.48 17.91
C VAL A 23 -7.84 5.07 16.81
N GLU A 24 -7.55 3.79 16.75
CA GLU A 24 -6.82 3.16 15.66
C GLU A 24 -7.83 2.64 14.61
N ASP A 25 -7.47 2.68 13.33
CA ASP A 25 -8.26 2.12 12.23
C ASP A 25 -9.67 2.76 12.08
N ALA A 26 -9.75 4.09 12.19
CA ALA A 26 -11.00 4.84 12.02
C ALA A 26 -11.58 4.72 10.59
N GLU A 27 -10.79 4.25 9.62
CA GLU A 27 -11.22 3.95 8.25
C GLU A 27 -12.26 2.80 8.22
N ALA A 28 -12.18 1.86 9.16
CA ALA A 28 -13.11 0.74 9.26
C ALA A 28 -14.46 1.11 9.88
N LEU A 29 -14.56 2.29 10.50
CA LEU A 29 -15.78 2.73 11.19
C LEU A 29 -16.84 3.25 10.19
N PRO A 30 -18.15 3.07 10.51
CA PRO A 30 -19.23 3.72 9.79
C PRO A 30 -19.07 5.25 9.79
N GLY A 31 -19.41 5.93 8.69
CA GLY A 31 -19.28 7.38 8.59
C GLY A 31 -20.04 8.16 9.67
N GLU A 32 -21.17 7.62 10.17
CA GLU A 32 -21.92 8.22 11.29
C GLU A 32 -21.10 8.19 12.59
N GLU A 33 -20.41 7.08 12.87
CA GLU A 33 -19.58 6.93 14.06
C GLU A 33 -18.34 7.82 13.99
N VAL A 34 -17.71 7.96 12.81
CA VAL A 34 -16.62 8.90 12.58
C VAL A 34 -17.10 10.35 12.79
N ALA A 35 -18.32 10.70 12.34
CA ALA A 35 -18.90 12.03 12.57
C ALA A 35 -19.17 12.31 14.05
N GLU A 36 -19.60 11.31 14.80
CA GLU A 36 -19.78 11.42 16.27
C GLU A 36 -18.43 11.64 16.96
N LEU A 37 -17.38 10.88 16.57
CA LEU A 37 -16.04 11.08 17.11
C LEU A 37 -15.47 12.47 16.81
N ILE A 38 -15.71 13.02 15.61
CA ILE A 38 -15.35 14.39 15.25
C ILE A 38 -16.04 15.40 16.20
N ALA A 39 -17.31 15.19 16.48
CA ALA A 39 -18.09 16.09 17.35
C ALA A 39 -17.68 15.98 18.82
N ASP A 40 -17.49 14.76 19.33
CA ASP A 40 -17.16 14.50 20.73
C ASP A 40 -15.76 14.96 21.12
N ASN A 41 -14.85 15.04 20.16
CA ASN A 41 -13.45 15.48 20.37
C ASN A 41 -13.18 16.91 19.89
N ASP A 42 -14.23 17.70 19.57
CA ASP A 42 -14.11 19.07 19.11
C ASP A 42 -13.12 19.27 17.93
N ILE A 43 -13.07 18.28 17.02
CA ILE A 43 -12.12 18.27 15.90
C ILE A 43 -12.45 19.43 14.94
N ALA A 44 -11.42 20.21 14.63
CA ALA A 44 -11.52 21.39 13.77
C ALA A 44 -10.79 21.19 12.43
N CYS A 45 -11.18 21.97 11.44
CA CYS A 45 -10.54 21.99 10.13
C CYS A 45 -9.05 22.39 10.25
N PRO A 46 -8.10 21.57 9.79
CA PRO A 46 -6.67 21.89 9.84
C PRO A 46 -6.29 23.12 9.02
N ALA A 47 -7.10 23.48 8.00
CA ALA A 47 -6.81 24.61 7.13
C ALA A 47 -7.21 25.96 7.70
N CYS A 48 -8.32 26.04 8.47
CA CYS A 48 -8.85 27.32 8.94
C CYS A 48 -9.30 27.35 10.41
N GLY A 49 -9.26 26.21 11.12
CA GLY A 49 -9.63 26.10 12.52
C GLY A 49 -11.14 26.10 12.80
N THR A 50 -11.99 26.05 11.78
CA THR A 50 -13.43 25.95 11.96
C THR A 50 -13.83 24.59 12.51
N PRO A 51 -14.67 24.49 13.57
CA PRO A 51 -15.16 23.21 14.05
C PRO A 51 -15.89 22.43 12.95
N LEU A 52 -15.65 21.12 12.89
CA LEU A 52 -16.27 20.20 11.93
C LEU A 52 -17.45 19.42 12.55
N ALA A 53 -17.77 19.69 13.83
CA ALA A 53 -18.88 19.03 14.51
C ALA A 53 -20.22 19.33 13.82
N GLY A 54 -20.95 18.26 13.48
CA GLY A 54 -22.23 18.33 12.79
C GLY A 54 -22.15 18.34 11.27
N GLU A 55 -20.95 18.35 10.70
CA GLU A 55 -20.77 18.18 9.26
C GLU A 55 -20.91 16.69 8.88
N PRO A 56 -21.53 16.37 7.74
CA PRO A 56 -21.73 14.99 7.33
C PRO A 56 -20.38 14.37 6.90
N VAL A 57 -20.17 13.13 7.31
CA VAL A 57 -19.06 12.30 6.80
C VAL A 57 -19.56 11.44 5.64
N GLU A 58 -19.12 11.79 4.45
CA GLU A 58 -19.51 11.10 3.21
C GLU A 58 -18.50 9.99 2.86
N ALA A 59 -19.01 8.85 2.40
CA ALA A 59 -18.16 7.80 1.85
C ALA A 59 -17.45 8.32 0.59
N PHE A 60 -16.15 8.10 0.52
CA PHE A 60 -15.35 8.49 -0.63
C PHE A 60 -14.91 7.27 -1.42
N ASN A 61 -15.19 7.26 -2.71
CA ASN A 61 -14.72 6.20 -3.58
C ASN A 61 -13.42 6.65 -4.27
N LEU A 62 -12.33 5.96 -3.93
CA LEU A 62 -11.02 6.19 -4.55
C LEU A 62 -11.02 5.83 -6.05
N MET A 63 -11.91 4.93 -6.49
CA MET A 63 -12.03 4.57 -7.90
C MET A 63 -12.87 5.59 -8.67
N PHE A 64 -12.42 5.97 -9.86
CA PHE A 64 -13.24 6.73 -10.78
C PHE A 64 -14.35 5.85 -11.37
N ALA A 65 -15.60 6.22 -11.12
CA ALA A 65 -16.74 5.63 -11.77
C ALA A 65 -16.98 6.26 -13.14
N THR A 66 -17.45 5.45 -14.09
CA THR A 66 -17.85 5.88 -15.42
C THR A 66 -19.01 5.04 -15.92
N ASP A 67 -19.72 5.52 -16.92
CA ASP A 67 -20.77 4.78 -17.59
C ASP A 67 -20.24 4.14 -18.87
N ILE A 68 -20.54 2.86 -19.07
CA ILE A 68 -20.11 2.11 -20.25
C ILE A 68 -21.31 1.80 -21.14
N GLY A 69 -21.25 2.23 -22.42
CA GLY A 69 -22.28 1.99 -23.42
C GLY A 69 -23.33 3.08 -23.55
N PRO A 70 -24.14 3.04 -24.60
CA PRO A 70 -25.24 3.99 -24.84
C PRO A 70 -26.52 3.57 -24.13
N GLY A 71 -27.35 4.53 -23.74
CA GLY A 71 -28.67 4.28 -23.14
C GLY A 71 -28.61 3.90 -21.69
N ASP A 72 -29.13 2.72 -21.35
CA ASP A 72 -29.04 2.15 -20.00
C ASP A 72 -27.58 1.68 -19.74
N ALA A 73 -26.72 2.64 -19.45
CA ALA A 73 -25.30 2.43 -19.26
C ALA A 73 -25.00 1.53 -18.03
N GLN A 74 -24.02 0.66 -18.18
CA GLN A 74 -23.53 -0.14 -17.06
C GLN A 74 -22.44 0.63 -16.31
N PRO A 75 -22.43 0.62 -14.98
CA PRO A 75 -21.36 1.23 -14.23
C PRO A 75 -20.04 0.51 -14.49
N GLY A 76 -19.00 1.28 -14.72
CA GLY A 76 -17.63 0.81 -14.84
C GLY A 76 -16.71 1.64 -13.96
N TYR A 77 -15.51 1.13 -13.73
CA TYR A 77 -14.51 1.82 -12.93
C TYR A 77 -13.17 1.83 -13.64
N LEU A 78 -12.46 2.94 -13.56
CA LEU A 78 -11.06 2.98 -13.95
C LEU A 78 -10.24 2.25 -12.86
N ARG A 79 -9.31 1.41 -13.29
CA ARG A 79 -8.51 0.60 -12.34
C ARG A 79 -7.61 1.48 -11.47
N PRO A 80 -7.62 1.31 -10.13
CA PRO A 80 -6.74 2.03 -9.21
C PRO A 80 -5.33 1.44 -9.11
N GLU A 81 -5.15 0.21 -9.65
CA GLU A 81 -3.92 -0.57 -9.64
C GLU A 81 -3.92 -1.57 -10.80
N THR A 82 -2.80 -2.18 -11.09
CA THR A 82 -2.68 -3.20 -12.14
C THR A 82 -2.72 -4.62 -11.61
N ALA A 83 -2.51 -4.83 -10.30
CA ALA A 83 -2.45 -6.13 -9.62
C ALA A 83 -3.73 -6.95 -9.81
N GLN A 84 -4.91 -6.34 -9.63
CA GLN A 84 -6.18 -7.06 -9.76
C GLN A 84 -6.39 -7.66 -11.15
N GLY A 85 -5.88 -6.99 -12.19
CA GLY A 85 -5.89 -7.55 -13.54
C GLY A 85 -5.04 -8.81 -13.68
N ILE A 86 -3.95 -8.91 -12.92
CA ILE A 86 -3.08 -10.10 -12.88
C ILE A 86 -3.81 -11.24 -12.16
N PHE A 87 -4.45 -10.97 -11.01
CA PHE A 87 -5.18 -12.00 -10.26
C PHE A 87 -6.37 -12.56 -11.05
N VAL A 88 -7.17 -11.72 -11.68
CA VAL A 88 -8.30 -12.17 -12.54
C VAL A 88 -7.83 -13.07 -13.68
N GLU A 89 -6.64 -12.82 -14.25
CA GLU A 89 -6.07 -13.62 -15.33
C GLU A 89 -5.21 -14.80 -14.83
N PHE A 90 -5.11 -15.02 -13.52
CA PHE A 90 -4.26 -16.07 -12.94
C PHE A 90 -4.48 -17.46 -13.54
N PRO A 91 -5.73 -17.96 -13.76
CA PRO A 91 -5.92 -19.27 -14.37
C PRO A 91 -5.24 -19.41 -15.74
N ARG A 92 -5.30 -18.36 -16.57
CA ARG A 92 -4.65 -18.33 -17.89
C ARG A 92 -3.14 -18.21 -17.78
N LEU A 93 -2.65 -17.41 -16.81
CA LEU A 93 -1.22 -17.26 -16.54
C LEU A 93 -0.60 -18.57 -16.03
N LYS A 94 -1.32 -19.30 -15.18
CA LYS A 94 -0.95 -20.64 -14.71
C LYS A 94 -0.84 -21.64 -15.87
N GLU A 95 -1.77 -21.61 -16.81
CA GLU A 95 -1.69 -22.42 -18.05
C GLU A 95 -0.47 -22.05 -18.90
N TYR A 96 -0.21 -20.71 -19.05
CA TYR A 96 0.97 -20.23 -19.77
C TYR A 96 2.28 -20.70 -19.11
N ALA A 97 2.34 -20.68 -17.78
CA ALA A 97 3.46 -21.23 -16.99
C ALA A 97 3.50 -22.77 -16.99
N ARG A 98 2.54 -23.45 -17.66
CA ARG A 98 2.38 -24.90 -17.71
C ARG A 98 2.23 -25.53 -16.32
N GLY A 99 1.56 -24.82 -15.40
CA GLY A 99 1.36 -25.25 -14.02
C GLY A 99 2.65 -25.27 -13.17
N ASN A 100 3.72 -24.67 -13.64
CA ASN A 100 4.97 -24.61 -12.85
C ASN A 100 4.96 -23.34 -11.96
N LEU A 101 5.38 -23.52 -10.73
CA LEU A 101 5.73 -22.47 -9.78
C LEU A 101 7.25 -22.58 -9.50
N PRO A 102 7.90 -21.51 -9.06
CA PRO A 102 7.39 -20.14 -8.98
C PRO A 102 7.37 -19.44 -10.35
N PHE A 103 6.44 -18.52 -10.56
CA PHE A 103 6.50 -17.62 -11.71
C PHE A 103 6.06 -16.21 -11.33
N GLY A 104 6.62 -15.21 -12.01
CA GLY A 104 6.28 -13.81 -11.81
C GLY A 104 5.70 -13.18 -13.05
N ILE A 105 4.73 -12.28 -12.86
CA ILE A 105 4.14 -11.47 -13.92
C ILE A 105 4.30 -10.00 -13.56
N THR A 106 4.86 -9.23 -14.47
CA THR A 106 4.94 -7.78 -14.34
C THR A 106 3.97 -7.12 -15.29
N GLN A 107 3.20 -6.18 -14.81
CA GLN A 107 2.36 -5.30 -15.60
C GLN A 107 2.81 -3.85 -15.43
N ILE A 108 3.01 -3.15 -16.54
CA ILE A 108 3.29 -1.72 -16.56
C ILE A 108 2.13 -1.05 -17.28
N GLY A 109 1.52 -0.05 -16.66
CA GLY A 109 0.39 0.64 -17.26
C GLY A 109 -0.20 1.76 -16.40
N PRO A 110 -1.18 2.49 -16.96
CA PRO A 110 -1.85 3.56 -16.24
C PRO A 110 -2.76 3.00 -15.14
N ALA A 111 -2.79 3.70 -14.03
CA ALA A 111 -3.72 3.54 -12.94
C ALA A 111 -4.34 4.89 -12.58
N TYR A 112 -5.50 4.86 -11.93
CA TYR A 112 -6.32 6.04 -11.70
C TYR A 112 -6.85 6.02 -10.28
N ARG A 113 -6.51 7.04 -9.48
CA ARG A 113 -7.04 7.21 -8.14
C ARG A 113 -7.69 8.58 -8.02
N ASN A 114 -8.92 8.63 -7.55
CA ASN A 114 -9.66 9.88 -7.38
C ASN A 114 -9.14 10.63 -6.14
N GLU A 115 -7.88 11.06 -6.22
CA GLU A 115 -7.21 11.77 -5.14
C GLU A 115 -7.96 13.05 -4.77
N ILE A 116 -8.22 13.24 -3.47
CA ILE A 116 -8.89 14.43 -2.94
C ILE A 116 -8.04 15.66 -3.20
N SER A 117 -6.74 15.58 -2.92
CA SER A 117 -5.80 16.68 -3.01
C SER A 117 -4.54 16.28 -3.78
N PRO A 118 -4.58 16.26 -5.13
CA PRO A 118 -3.36 16.11 -5.91
C PRO A 118 -2.34 17.19 -5.52
N ARG A 119 -1.10 16.79 -5.25
CA ARG A 119 -0.07 17.72 -4.77
C ARG A 119 1.34 17.21 -5.10
N GLY A 120 2.35 18.07 -4.86
CA GLY A 120 3.74 17.69 -5.09
C GLY A 120 4.09 17.50 -6.56
N GLY A 121 3.45 18.24 -7.49
CA GLY A 121 3.71 18.15 -8.93
C GLY A 121 3.30 16.79 -9.50
N LEU A 122 4.29 15.90 -9.74
CA LEU A 122 4.06 14.55 -10.26
C LEU A 122 3.96 13.47 -9.16
N LEU A 123 4.19 13.82 -7.90
CA LEU A 123 4.23 12.84 -6.80
C LEU A 123 2.86 12.25 -6.47
N ARG A 124 1.79 13.05 -6.57
CA ARG A 124 0.42 12.60 -6.33
C ARG A 124 -0.54 13.14 -7.37
N LEU A 125 -0.85 12.32 -8.35
CA LEU A 125 -1.75 12.61 -9.46
C LEU A 125 -2.94 11.66 -9.45
N ARG A 126 -4.00 12.05 -10.16
CA ARG A 126 -5.18 11.20 -10.38
C ARG A 126 -4.98 10.15 -11.47
N GLU A 127 -4.04 10.38 -12.37
CA GLU A 127 -3.59 9.44 -13.40
C GLU A 127 -2.08 9.30 -13.29
N PHE A 128 -1.59 8.08 -13.19
CA PHE A 128 -0.18 7.78 -13.06
C PHE A 128 0.14 6.43 -13.67
N THR A 129 1.42 6.16 -13.93
CA THR A 129 1.87 4.86 -14.43
C THR A 129 2.45 4.08 -13.26
N GLN A 130 1.99 2.84 -13.10
CA GLN A 130 2.54 1.86 -12.16
C GLN A 130 3.27 0.76 -12.91
N ALA A 131 4.24 0.15 -12.22
CA ALA A 131 4.83 -1.14 -12.56
C ALA A 131 4.61 -2.06 -11.35
N GLU A 132 3.83 -3.10 -11.51
CA GLU A 132 3.56 -4.07 -10.45
C GLU A 132 4.04 -5.45 -10.89
N LEU A 133 4.66 -6.18 -9.95
CA LEU A 133 5.11 -7.55 -10.10
C LEU A 133 4.38 -8.42 -9.10
N GLU A 134 3.63 -9.40 -9.58
CA GLU A 134 3.05 -10.45 -8.75
C GLU A 134 3.87 -11.73 -8.93
N GLN A 135 4.47 -12.20 -7.84
CA GLN A 135 5.22 -13.45 -7.77
C GLN A 135 4.35 -14.53 -7.14
N PHE A 136 3.99 -15.53 -7.93
CA PHE A 136 3.24 -16.69 -7.47
C PHE A 136 4.21 -17.81 -7.06
N ILE A 137 4.00 -18.35 -5.87
CA ILE A 137 4.86 -19.36 -5.26
C ILE A 137 4.03 -20.50 -4.66
N ASP A 138 4.63 -21.67 -4.51
CA ASP A 138 4.15 -22.67 -3.57
C ASP A 138 4.83 -22.42 -2.22
N PRO A 139 4.09 -22.05 -1.17
CA PRO A 139 4.69 -21.69 0.12
C PRO A 139 5.37 -22.87 0.83
N GLU A 140 5.09 -24.12 0.42
CA GLU A 140 5.66 -25.33 1.01
C GLU A 140 6.92 -25.83 0.26
N GLU A 141 7.04 -25.52 -1.04
CA GLU A 141 8.09 -26.09 -1.91
C GLU A 141 9.05 -25.04 -2.48
N ASP A 142 8.61 -23.76 -2.62
CA ASP A 142 9.40 -22.74 -3.29
C ASP A 142 10.18 -21.88 -2.31
N GLU A 143 11.48 -21.82 -2.50
CA GLU A 143 12.38 -20.91 -1.78
C GLU A 143 12.92 -19.83 -2.72
N PRO A 144 13.05 -18.57 -2.24
CA PRO A 144 13.69 -17.52 -3.02
C PRO A 144 15.19 -17.80 -3.18
N PRO A 145 15.81 -17.33 -4.26
CA PRO A 145 17.27 -17.39 -4.42
C PRO A 145 17.97 -16.37 -3.51
N LEU A 146 17.75 -16.47 -2.21
CA LEU A 146 18.18 -15.49 -1.18
C LEU A 146 19.70 -15.33 -1.16
N ASP A 147 20.46 -16.38 -1.46
CA ASP A 147 21.92 -16.34 -1.51
C ASP A 147 22.46 -15.25 -2.46
N ARG A 148 21.67 -14.88 -3.48
CA ARG A 148 22.05 -13.84 -4.43
C ARG A 148 22.16 -12.44 -3.77
N VAL A 149 21.34 -12.20 -2.76
CA VAL A 149 21.20 -10.89 -2.10
C VAL A 149 21.51 -10.94 -0.60
N ARG A 150 21.93 -12.10 -0.09
CA ARG A 150 22.14 -12.33 1.34
C ARG A 150 23.09 -11.31 1.97
N ASP A 151 24.14 -10.92 1.25
CA ASP A 151 25.17 -9.99 1.71
C ASP A 151 24.88 -8.52 1.36
N VAL A 152 23.71 -8.23 0.75
CA VAL A 152 23.31 -6.85 0.43
C VAL A 152 22.95 -6.13 1.72
N GLU A 153 23.62 -5.01 1.98
CA GLU A 153 23.32 -4.14 3.11
C GLU A 153 22.05 -3.34 2.84
N VAL A 154 21.16 -3.31 3.83
CA VAL A 154 19.89 -2.59 3.79
C VAL A 154 19.72 -1.75 5.05
N ARG A 155 19.06 -0.61 4.90
CA ARG A 155 18.64 0.24 6.01
C ARG A 155 17.16 0.06 6.25
N LEU A 156 16.84 -0.58 7.35
CA LEU A 156 15.47 -0.94 7.74
C LEU A 156 14.95 0.01 8.82
N TYR A 157 13.66 0.28 8.80
CA TYR A 157 12.92 0.91 9.89
C TYR A 157 11.76 -0.02 10.29
N PRO A 158 12.07 -1.03 11.13
CA PRO A 158 11.09 -2.04 11.56
C PRO A 158 9.97 -1.42 12.39
N ALA A 159 8.82 -2.07 12.44
CA ALA A 159 7.69 -1.65 13.26
C ALA A 159 8.07 -1.52 14.74
N THR A 160 8.87 -2.44 15.27
CA THR A 160 9.35 -2.41 16.65
C THR A 160 10.16 -1.17 16.98
N GLU A 161 10.97 -0.67 16.03
CA GLU A 161 11.74 0.55 16.20
C GLU A 161 10.88 1.81 16.04
N GLN A 162 9.84 1.75 15.21
CA GLN A 162 8.87 2.85 15.05
C GLN A 162 8.03 3.07 16.31
N GLU A 163 7.70 2.00 17.03
CA GLU A 163 6.91 2.03 18.25
C GLU A 163 7.75 2.32 19.51
N ALA A 164 9.08 2.29 19.42
CA ALA A 164 9.97 2.55 20.54
C ALA A 164 10.22 4.06 20.72
N ASP A 165 10.26 4.54 21.98
CA ASP A 165 10.51 5.96 22.30
C ASP A 165 11.85 6.49 21.76
N ASP A 166 12.88 5.64 21.70
CA ASP A 166 14.23 5.97 21.21
C ASP A 166 14.60 5.09 20.00
N GLY A 167 13.61 4.67 19.19
CA GLY A 167 13.83 3.80 18.03
C GLY A 167 14.69 4.41 16.94
N ASP A 168 15.53 3.59 16.31
CA ASP A 168 16.48 4.00 15.29
C ASP A 168 16.42 3.05 14.09
N TYR A 169 17.12 3.40 13.05
CA TYR A 169 17.27 2.54 11.88
C TYR A 169 18.18 1.35 12.18
N LEU A 170 17.81 0.19 11.67
CA LEU A 170 18.66 -0.99 11.66
C LEU A 170 19.40 -1.06 10.32
N THR A 171 20.73 -0.95 10.36
CA THR A 171 21.59 -1.23 9.19
C THR A 171 22.15 -2.63 9.35
N THR A 172 21.78 -3.53 8.45
CA THR A 172 22.14 -4.94 8.49
C THR A 172 22.16 -5.54 7.08
N THR A 173 22.52 -6.81 6.94
CA THR A 173 22.38 -7.50 5.67
C THR A 173 20.99 -8.13 5.52
N VAL A 174 20.53 -8.31 4.29
CA VAL A 174 19.27 -9.00 4.01
C VAL A 174 19.23 -10.38 4.66
N GLY A 175 20.34 -11.12 4.60
CA GLY A 175 20.43 -12.45 5.19
C GLY A 175 20.27 -12.45 6.69
N GLU A 176 20.94 -11.54 7.39
CA GLU A 176 20.80 -11.38 8.85
C GLU A 176 19.38 -10.97 9.24
N ALA A 177 18.80 -10.00 8.53
CA ALA A 177 17.43 -9.54 8.79
C ALA A 177 16.38 -10.65 8.64
N VAL A 178 16.54 -11.54 7.66
CA VAL A 178 15.67 -12.72 7.47
C VAL A 178 15.93 -13.78 8.54
N ASP A 179 17.20 -14.10 8.82
CA ASP A 179 17.58 -15.12 9.81
C ASP A 179 17.15 -14.73 11.24
N GLU A 180 17.14 -13.45 11.57
CA GLU A 180 16.70 -12.90 12.85
C GLU A 180 15.19 -12.63 12.91
N GLY A 181 14.47 -12.78 11.79
CA GLY A 181 13.02 -12.59 11.72
C GLY A 181 12.56 -11.13 11.73
N VAL A 182 13.45 -10.18 11.48
CA VAL A 182 13.11 -8.76 11.27
C VAL A 182 12.27 -8.63 9.99
N ILE A 183 12.70 -9.31 8.92
CA ILE A 183 11.91 -9.50 7.70
C ILE A 183 11.23 -10.86 7.83
N GLY A 184 9.89 -10.84 7.91
CA GLY A 184 9.09 -12.03 8.21
C GLY A 184 9.04 -13.06 7.07
N SER A 185 9.16 -12.60 5.81
CA SER A 185 9.14 -13.47 4.63
C SER A 185 10.48 -13.47 3.90
N PRO A 186 11.10 -14.65 3.67
CA PRO A 186 12.32 -14.75 2.86
C PRO A 186 12.14 -14.21 1.42
N TRP A 187 10.93 -14.33 0.86
CA TRP A 187 10.60 -13.77 -0.46
C TRP A 187 10.61 -12.24 -0.44
N VAL A 188 10.04 -11.63 0.60
CA VAL A 188 10.12 -10.17 0.79
C VAL A 188 11.58 -9.77 0.92
N GLY A 189 12.37 -10.44 1.77
CA GLY A 189 13.80 -10.18 1.93
C GLY A 189 14.56 -10.23 0.59
N TYR A 190 14.30 -11.25 -0.24
CA TYR A 190 14.89 -11.33 -1.57
C TYR A 190 14.58 -10.10 -2.42
N TYR A 191 13.32 -9.67 -2.46
CA TYR A 191 12.93 -8.51 -3.27
C TYR A 191 13.43 -7.19 -2.69
N LEU A 192 13.53 -7.02 -1.38
CA LEU A 192 14.17 -5.85 -0.77
C LEU A 192 15.65 -5.75 -1.19
N GLY A 193 16.37 -6.88 -1.17
CA GLY A 193 17.77 -6.91 -1.63
C GLY A 193 17.92 -6.58 -3.11
N VAL A 194 17.07 -7.15 -3.96
CA VAL A 194 17.05 -6.83 -5.41
C VAL A 194 16.72 -5.36 -5.64
N ALA A 195 15.77 -4.80 -4.87
CA ALA A 195 15.39 -3.40 -4.95
C ALA A 195 16.53 -2.47 -4.52
N GLN A 196 17.24 -2.79 -3.42
CA GLN A 196 18.40 -2.05 -2.96
C GLN A 196 19.45 -1.92 -4.09
N GLU A 197 19.86 -3.05 -4.68
CA GLU A 197 20.81 -3.05 -5.79
C GLU A 197 20.32 -2.25 -7.00
N TRP A 198 19.01 -2.33 -7.28
CA TRP A 198 18.43 -1.62 -8.42
C TRP A 198 18.37 -0.12 -8.18
N TYR A 199 17.95 0.33 -7.01
CA TYR A 199 17.87 1.75 -6.66
C TYR A 199 19.26 2.42 -6.66
N GLU A 200 20.26 1.74 -6.11
CA GLU A 200 21.67 2.19 -6.24
C GLU A 200 22.08 2.36 -7.69
N ARG A 201 21.77 1.37 -8.51
CA ARG A 201 22.16 1.36 -9.93
C ARG A 201 21.49 2.48 -10.74
N VAL A 202 20.25 2.86 -10.41
CA VAL A 202 19.55 3.96 -11.08
C VAL A 202 19.86 5.33 -10.47
N GLY A 203 20.66 5.38 -9.40
CA GLY A 203 21.22 6.61 -8.83
C GLY A 203 20.39 7.20 -7.70
N VAL A 204 19.58 6.42 -7.02
CA VAL A 204 18.96 6.84 -5.75
C VAL A 204 20.06 6.97 -4.70
N ASP A 205 20.04 8.05 -3.94
CA ASP A 205 20.97 8.31 -2.86
C ASP A 205 20.67 7.39 -1.67
N THR A 206 21.54 6.40 -1.44
CA THR A 206 21.36 5.38 -0.39
C THR A 206 21.48 5.93 1.02
N ASP A 207 22.15 7.06 1.22
CA ASP A 207 22.18 7.74 2.52
C ASP A 207 20.80 8.37 2.87
N ARG A 208 19.96 8.52 1.86
CA ARG A 208 18.61 9.08 1.94
C ARG A 208 17.55 8.08 1.48
N PHE A 209 17.79 6.81 1.72
CA PHE A 209 16.91 5.70 1.34
C PHE A 209 16.78 4.72 2.50
N ARG A 210 15.57 4.13 2.67
CA ARG A 210 15.29 3.12 3.67
C ARG A 210 14.16 2.21 3.22
N PHE A 211 14.04 1.07 3.88
CA PHE A 211 12.82 0.27 3.87
C PHE A 211 12.11 0.44 5.21
N ARG A 212 10.85 0.88 5.18
CA ARG A 212 9.99 1.06 6.34
C ARG A 212 8.97 -0.07 6.40
N GLN A 213 8.89 -0.76 7.53
CA GLN A 213 7.86 -1.77 7.76
C GLN A 213 6.53 -1.09 8.12
N HIS A 214 5.42 -1.57 7.59
CA HIS A 214 4.10 -1.12 8.00
C HIS A 214 3.80 -1.51 9.44
N LEU A 215 3.25 -0.59 10.22
CA LEU A 215 2.69 -0.87 11.54
C LEU A 215 1.46 -1.79 11.42
N ALA A 216 1.06 -2.40 12.53
CA ALA A 216 -0.04 -3.35 12.53
C ALA A 216 -1.36 -2.75 12.01
N GLY A 217 -1.64 -1.47 12.33
CA GLY A 217 -2.82 -0.74 11.88
C GLY A 217 -2.75 -0.22 10.43
N GLU A 218 -1.54 -0.08 9.87
CA GLU A 218 -1.34 0.38 8.49
C GLU A 218 -1.38 -0.76 7.48
N ARG A 219 -1.12 -2.00 7.93
CA ARG A 219 -1.07 -3.15 7.03
C ARG A 219 -2.42 -3.39 6.40
N ALA A 220 -2.45 -3.48 5.06
CA ALA A 220 -3.61 -4.00 4.37
C ALA A 220 -3.96 -5.39 4.94
N HIS A 221 -5.24 -5.65 5.16
CA HIS A 221 -5.75 -6.88 5.77
C HIS A 221 -5.34 -8.19 5.09
N TYR A 222 -4.77 -8.11 3.88
CA TYR A 222 -4.24 -9.23 3.11
C TYR A 222 -2.72 -9.44 3.29
N ALA A 223 -2.00 -8.53 3.92
CA ALA A 223 -0.54 -8.59 4.00
C ALA A 223 -0.06 -9.10 5.36
N ALA A 224 0.69 -10.21 5.34
CA ALA A 224 1.34 -10.75 6.53
C ALA A 224 2.66 -10.04 6.85
N ASP A 225 3.38 -9.56 5.82
CA ASP A 225 4.61 -8.77 5.94
C ASP A 225 4.60 -7.72 4.83
N CYS A 226 4.77 -6.44 5.18
CA CYS A 226 4.66 -5.32 4.26
C CYS A 226 5.73 -4.27 4.56
N TRP A 227 6.44 -3.84 3.52
CA TRP A 227 7.53 -2.88 3.58
C TRP A 227 7.42 -1.88 2.44
N ASP A 228 7.72 -0.62 2.72
CA ASP A 228 7.86 0.42 1.70
C ASP A 228 9.33 0.77 1.49
N ALA A 229 9.73 0.90 0.23
CA ALA A 229 10.95 1.61 -0.11
C ALA A 229 10.65 3.10 -0.11
N GLU A 230 11.36 3.84 0.70
CA GLU A 230 11.19 5.28 0.84
C GLU A 230 12.49 6.03 0.53
N SER A 231 12.36 7.17 -0.14
CA SER A 231 13.46 8.11 -0.38
C SER A 231 13.14 9.46 0.25
N GLU A 232 14.13 10.06 0.90
CA GLU A 232 13.99 11.40 1.47
C GLU A 232 14.13 12.47 0.38
N VAL A 233 13.09 13.27 0.22
CA VAL A 233 13.05 14.39 -0.73
C VAL A 233 12.61 15.65 0.01
N ASP A 234 13.44 16.69 0.01
CA ASP A 234 13.17 17.98 0.67
C ASP A 234 12.86 17.88 2.18
N GLY A 235 13.34 16.82 2.85
CA GLY A 235 13.15 16.57 4.27
C GLY A 235 11.97 15.64 4.61
N ASP A 236 11.18 15.25 3.62
CA ASP A 236 10.07 14.31 3.78
C ASP A 236 10.45 12.93 3.20
N TRP A 237 10.04 11.86 3.87
CA TRP A 237 10.14 10.50 3.35
C TRP A 237 8.99 10.22 2.39
N ILE A 238 9.32 9.78 1.18
CA ILE A 238 8.35 9.51 0.13
C ILE A 238 8.47 8.04 -0.27
N GLU A 239 7.35 7.32 -0.17
CA GLU A 239 7.20 5.97 -0.69
C GLU A 239 7.40 5.95 -2.21
N ILE A 240 8.28 5.07 -2.69
CA ILE A 240 8.57 4.88 -4.12
C ILE A 240 8.28 3.46 -4.60
N ALA A 241 8.16 2.49 -3.70
CA ALA A 241 7.65 1.15 -3.99
C ALA A 241 7.18 0.46 -2.71
N GLY A 242 6.17 -0.40 -2.81
CA GLY A 242 5.70 -1.30 -1.74
C GLY A 242 6.06 -2.76 -2.02
N PHE A 243 6.29 -3.52 -0.96
CA PHE A 243 6.60 -4.96 -0.97
C PHE A 243 5.70 -5.65 0.03
N ALA A 244 4.86 -6.56 -0.42
CA ALA A 244 3.92 -7.25 0.46
C ALA A 244 3.92 -8.76 0.21
N TYR A 245 3.95 -9.53 1.29
CA TYR A 245 3.61 -10.94 1.26
C TYR A 245 2.11 -11.08 1.54
N ARG A 246 1.35 -11.41 0.50
CA ARG A 246 -0.13 -11.41 0.51
C ARG A 246 -0.73 -12.76 0.92
N GLY A 247 0.11 -13.80 1.09
CA GLY A 247 -0.39 -15.15 1.30
C GLY A 247 -1.25 -15.61 0.12
N ASP A 248 -2.36 -16.26 0.43
CA ASP A 248 -3.33 -16.76 -0.55
C ASP A 248 -4.60 -15.90 -0.66
N TYR A 249 -4.64 -14.75 0.01
CA TYR A 249 -5.85 -13.95 0.17
C TYR A 249 -6.57 -13.67 -1.16
N ASP A 250 -5.85 -13.11 -2.14
CA ASP A 250 -6.46 -12.71 -3.42
C ASP A 250 -6.96 -13.93 -4.19
N LEU A 251 -6.15 -14.98 -4.30
CA LEU A 251 -6.52 -16.19 -5.03
C LEU A 251 -7.68 -16.92 -4.36
N SER A 252 -7.68 -17.03 -3.01
CA SER A 252 -8.77 -17.61 -2.25
C SER A 252 -10.07 -16.83 -2.42
N LYS A 253 -10.01 -15.49 -2.48
CA LYS A 253 -11.21 -14.67 -2.73
C LYS A 253 -11.73 -14.85 -4.16
N HIS A 254 -10.86 -14.91 -5.14
CA HIS A 254 -11.27 -15.17 -6.52
C HIS A 254 -11.87 -16.58 -6.70
N ASP A 255 -11.34 -17.59 -6.00
CA ASP A 255 -11.90 -18.95 -5.99
C ASP A 255 -13.28 -19.00 -5.29
N GLU A 256 -13.44 -18.24 -4.19
CA GLU A 256 -14.71 -18.17 -3.45
C GLU A 256 -15.85 -17.52 -4.26
N TYR A 257 -15.55 -16.47 -5.04
CA TYR A 257 -16.55 -15.67 -5.75
C TYR A 257 -16.54 -15.86 -7.27
N GLY A 258 -15.59 -16.59 -7.83
CA GLY A 258 -15.47 -16.90 -9.24
C GLY A 258 -16.07 -18.25 -9.61
N ASP A 259 -16.26 -18.44 -10.91
CA ASP A 259 -16.72 -19.73 -11.49
C ASP A 259 -15.51 -20.62 -11.88
N ASP A 260 -14.31 -20.07 -11.93
CA ASP A 260 -13.07 -20.73 -12.31
C ASP A 260 -12.25 -21.13 -11.05
N ALA A 261 -11.59 -22.27 -11.08
CA ALA A 261 -10.68 -22.70 -10.03
C ALA A 261 -9.33 -21.94 -10.12
N PHE A 262 -8.93 -21.33 -9.04
CA PHE A 262 -7.70 -20.54 -8.87
C PHE A 262 -6.56 -21.36 -8.24
#